data_49ffe289d1d92e31ba1b7241710e2428
#
_entry.id   49ffe289d1d92e31ba1b7241710e2428
#
_cell.length_a   1.000
_cell.length_b   1.000
_cell.length_c   1.000
_cell.angle_alpha   90.00
_cell.angle_beta   90.00
_cell.angle_gamma   90.00
#
_symmetry.space_group_name_H-M   'P 1'
#
loop_
_entity.id
_entity.type
_entity.pdbx_description
1 polymer ?
#
loop_
_entity_poly.entity_id
_entity_poly.type
_entity_poly.pdbx_seq_one_letter_code
_entity_poly.pdbx_strand_id
1 'polypeptide(L)'
;MLGSLLLGGALGPASAQEWRDFRTARQLGDVETLEIHLMYAGGRLAVSPSEAPLLYDLQLRYDAEDYVPRREWRRVGRTGHLLLTTSSSSEERRDADEATRFGELELEDLPRAEGAAGVLDLTLNPSVPTDLRLGIGAGRARLQLGGAQVTALELITGASDVEVGFASENRVAMELLSIKSGATSFMAENLGNARLRRLEFYGFVGDVVLDFSGAWRSSAEAEIRMGLGELVMRVPGHVGVRVRRSGLASLSAANFEKVGDHWLSPNWETARVRLEVTLVAGLGSVIVEHG
;
A
#
# COMPACT_ATOMS: atom_id res chain seq x y z
N MET A 1 -15.94 66.49 6.17
CA MET A 1 -15.32 65.63 7.20
C MET A 1 -15.58 64.21 6.81
N LEU A 2 -14.61 63.55 6.16
CA LEU A 2 -14.66 62.12 5.84
C LEU A 2 -13.90 61.35 6.93
N GLY A 3 -14.60 60.48 7.64
CA GLY A 3 -14.00 59.58 8.61
C GLY A 3 -13.60 58.26 7.95
N SER A 4 -12.29 57.97 7.84
CA SER A 4 -11.76 56.67 7.44
C SER A 4 -11.86 55.69 8.59
N LEU A 5 -12.66 54.63 8.42
CA LEU A 5 -12.66 53.45 9.28
C LEU A 5 -11.51 52.54 8.81
N LEU A 6 -10.47 52.42 9.60
CA LEU A 6 -9.45 51.38 9.47
C LEU A 6 -9.98 50.10 10.13
N LEU A 7 -10.35 49.12 9.32
CA LEU A 7 -10.54 47.71 9.77
C LEU A 7 -9.15 47.09 10.01
N GLY A 8 -8.71 47.07 11.27
CA GLY A 8 -7.59 46.28 11.71
C GLY A 8 -8.00 44.79 11.76
N GLY A 9 -7.67 44.02 10.74
CA GLY A 9 -7.74 42.56 10.79
C GLY A 9 -6.67 42.05 11.74
N ALA A 10 -7.06 41.52 12.90
CA ALA A 10 -6.18 40.76 13.77
C ALA A 10 -5.81 39.46 13.05
N LEU A 11 -4.57 39.37 12.57
CA LEU A 11 -3.96 38.11 12.23
C LEU A 11 -3.81 37.33 13.54
N GLY A 12 -4.60 36.26 13.72
CA GLY A 12 -4.39 35.31 14.80
C GLY A 12 -2.96 34.76 14.73
N PRO A 13 -2.37 34.39 15.87
CA PRO A 13 -1.05 33.76 15.86
C PRO A 13 -1.12 32.49 14.98
N ALA A 14 -0.27 32.45 13.97
CA ALA A 14 0.00 31.17 13.27
C ALA A 14 0.57 30.26 14.35
N SER A 15 -0.10 29.15 14.65
CA SER A 15 0.45 28.11 15.52
C SER A 15 1.79 27.67 14.94
N ALA A 16 2.85 27.80 15.74
CA ALA A 16 4.18 27.38 15.32
C ALA A 16 4.18 25.86 15.31
N GLN A 17 4.47 25.24 14.16
CA GLN A 17 4.64 23.79 14.04
C GLN A 17 5.76 23.30 14.96
N GLU A 18 5.50 22.31 15.80
CA GLU A 18 6.49 21.71 16.68
C GLU A 18 6.96 20.35 16.11
N TRP A 19 7.96 20.38 15.26
CA TRP A 19 8.54 19.16 14.69
C TRP A 19 9.33 18.37 15.72
N ARG A 20 9.01 17.08 15.84
CA ARG A 20 9.73 16.11 16.66
C ARG A 20 10.13 14.88 15.86
N ASP A 21 11.25 14.29 16.30
CA ASP A 21 11.75 13.04 15.75
C ASP A 21 11.48 11.90 16.75
N PHE A 22 10.91 10.81 16.24
CA PHE A 22 10.71 9.57 16.96
C PHE A 22 11.45 8.45 16.22
N ARG A 23 12.23 7.65 16.93
CA ARG A 23 12.92 6.51 16.36
C ARG A 23 12.73 5.28 17.20
N THR A 24 12.49 4.13 16.55
CA THR A 24 12.50 2.81 17.17
C THR A 24 13.18 1.83 16.26
N ALA A 25 14.16 1.10 16.81
CA ALA A 25 14.89 0.06 16.11
C ALA A 25 15.03 -1.17 16.99
N ARG A 26 15.25 -2.33 16.37
CA ARG A 26 15.43 -3.57 17.11
C ARG A 26 16.49 -4.44 16.47
N GLN A 27 17.31 -5.05 17.32
CA GLN A 27 18.27 -6.07 16.90
C GLN A 27 17.55 -7.32 16.41
N LEU A 28 18.15 -8.04 15.48
CA LEU A 28 17.59 -9.25 14.90
C LEU A 28 17.25 -10.31 15.97
N GLY A 29 18.20 -10.60 16.87
CA GLY A 29 18.02 -11.58 17.96
C GLY A 29 17.59 -12.96 17.44
N ASP A 30 16.64 -13.58 18.16
CA ASP A 30 16.05 -14.90 17.89
C ASP A 30 14.66 -14.83 17.26
N VAL A 31 14.32 -13.70 16.64
CA VAL A 31 13.06 -13.51 15.90
C VAL A 31 13.18 -14.17 14.52
N GLU A 32 12.23 -15.06 14.21
CA GLU A 32 12.19 -15.77 12.92
C GLU A 32 11.18 -15.16 11.95
N THR A 33 10.13 -14.51 12.45
CA THR A 33 9.11 -13.85 11.64
C THR A 33 8.75 -12.50 12.25
N LEU A 34 8.36 -11.55 11.41
CA LEU A 34 7.99 -10.20 11.82
C LEU A 34 6.60 -9.84 11.27
N GLU A 35 5.74 -9.36 12.14
CA GLU A 35 4.47 -8.76 11.77
C GLU A 35 4.50 -7.27 12.12
N ILE A 36 4.22 -6.43 11.13
CA ILE A 36 4.19 -4.99 11.28
C ILE A 36 2.79 -4.49 10.97
N HIS A 37 2.21 -3.81 11.93
CA HIS A 37 0.97 -3.07 11.80
C HIS A 37 1.26 -1.58 11.99
N LEU A 38 1.10 -0.81 10.92
CA LEU A 38 1.41 0.61 10.90
C LEU A 38 0.21 1.40 10.41
N MET A 39 -0.30 2.31 11.25
CA MET A 39 -1.38 3.23 10.93
C MET A 39 -0.84 4.66 10.97
N TYR A 40 -0.66 5.26 9.79
CA TYR A 40 -0.05 6.57 9.60
C TYR A 40 -1.06 7.58 9.08
N ALA A 41 -1.29 8.64 9.84
CA ALA A 41 -2.31 9.63 9.50
C ALA A 41 -2.04 10.34 8.18
N GLY A 42 -0.80 10.80 7.95
CA GLY A 42 -0.53 11.46 6.68
C GLY A 42 0.90 11.94 6.49
N GLY A 43 1.27 12.12 5.23
CA GLY A 43 2.58 12.58 4.83
C GLY A 43 3.30 11.65 3.87
N ARG A 44 4.60 11.47 4.07
CA ARG A 44 5.42 10.56 3.26
C ARG A 44 5.77 9.30 4.05
N LEU A 45 5.41 8.15 3.51
CA LEU A 45 5.85 6.84 4.00
C LEU A 45 6.83 6.23 2.99
N ALA A 46 7.97 5.75 3.49
CA ALA A 46 8.88 4.92 2.72
C ALA A 46 9.16 3.60 3.45
N VAL A 47 9.12 2.48 2.71
CA VAL A 47 9.47 1.15 3.22
C VAL A 47 10.47 0.50 2.29
N SER A 48 11.59 -0.01 2.83
CA SER A 48 12.61 -0.68 2.04
C SER A 48 13.39 -1.72 2.85
N PRO A 49 14.03 -2.73 2.22
CA PRO A 49 14.96 -3.61 2.90
C PRO A 49 16.28 -2.90 3.23
N SER A 50 16.94 -3.35 4.29
CA SER A 50 18.27 -2.88 4.70
C SER A 50 19.11 -4.02 5.23
N GLU A 51 20.35 -4.17 4.76
CA GLU A 51 21.32 -5.18 5.24
C GLU A 51 21.91 -4.84 6.62
N ALA A 52 21.43 -3.78 7.27
CA ALA A 52 21.83 -3.49 8.65
C ALA A 52 21.47 -4.67 9.58
N PRO A 53 22.27 -4.93 10.65
CA PRO A 53 22.02 -6.04 11.57
C PRO A 53 20.85 -5.76 12.53
N LEU A 54 19.81 -5.15 12.02
CA LEU A 54 18.58 -4.81 12.73
C LEU A 54 17.42 -5.63 12.17
N LEU A 55 16.48 -5.99 13.02
CA LEU A 55 15.21 -6.58 12.61
C LEU A 55 14.37 -5.55 11.83
N TYR A 56 14.31 -4.34 12.35
CA TYR A 56 13.76 -3.15 11.69
C TYR A 56 14.42 -1.89 12.26
N ASP A 57 14.37 -0.79 11.50
CA ASP A 57 14.61 0.58 11.95
C ASP A 57 13.49 1.48 11.42
N LEU A 58 12.79 2.16 12.31
CA LEU A 58 11.70 3.06 12.01
C LEU A 58 12.04 4.45 12.51
N GLN A 59 11.95 5.43 11.62
CA GLN A 59 12.19 6.83 11.90
C GLN A 59 10.96 7.62 11.47
N LEU A 60 10.42 8.40 12.38
CA LEU A 60 9.24 9.24 12.14
C LEU A 60 9.55 10.67 12.55
N ARG A 61 9.38 11.61 11.63
CA ARG A 61 9.33 13.04 11.89
C ARG A 61 7.89 13.52 11.78
N TYR A 62 7.38 14.14 12.80
CA TYR A 62 5.96 14.52 12.90
C TYR A 62 5.78 15.87 13.61
N ASP A 63 4.64 16.52 13.37
CA ASP A 63 4.23 17.69 14.12
C ASP A 63 3.57 17.27 15.43
N ALA A 64 4.18 17.63 16.56
CA ALA A 64 3.70 17.22 17.89
C ALA A 64 2.47 18.00 18.38
N GLU A 65 2.08 19.08 17.71
CA GLU A 65 0.81 19.76 17.99
C GLU A 65 -0.36 18.97 17.42
N ASP A 66 -0.17 18.32 16.26
CA ASP A 66 -1.23 17.61 15.53
C ASP A 66 -1.27 16.11 15.81
N TYR A 67 -0.10 15.47 16.07
CA TYR A 67 0.00 14.01 16.13
C TYR A 67 0.70 13.48 17.37
N VAL A 68 0.27 12.31 17.80
CA VAL A 68 0.90 11.55 18.89
C VAL A 68 1.22 10.14 18.38
N PRO A 69 2.51 9.77 18.24
CA PRO A 69 2.89 8.41 17.87
C PRO A 69 2.80 7.49 19.08
N ARG A 70 2.15 6.35 18.90
CA ARG A 70 2.08 5.26 19.87
C ARG A 70 2.76 4.03 19.28
N ARG A 71 3.66 3.41 20.03
CA ARG A 71 4.37 2.21 19.64
C ARG A 71 4.18 1.11 20.66
N GLU A 72 3.81 -0.06 20.20
CA GLU A 72 3.83 -1.28 20.96
C GLU A 72 4.77 -2.30 20.30
N TRP A 73 5.54 -3.01 21.10
CA TRP A 73 6.31 -4.14 20.69
C TRP A 73 6.03 -5.32 21.60
N ARG A 74 5.71 -6.46 21.00
CA ARG A 74 5.59 -7.72 21.74
C ARG A 74 6.24 -8.84 20.95
N ARG A 75 6.63 -9.89 21.64
CA ARG A 75 7.11 -11.14 21.06
C ARG A 75 6.26 -12.29 21.56
N VAL A 76 5.78 -13.10 20.63
CA VAL A 76 5.03 -14.33 20.91
C VAL A 76 5.79 -15.48 20.27
N GLY A 77 6.42 -16.32 21.10
CA GLY A 77 7.34 -17.33 20.60
C GLY A 77 8.53 -16.73 19.87
N ARG A 78 8.66 -17.03 18.57
CA ARG A 78 9.70 -16.50 17.67
C ARG A 78 9.17 -15.44 16.69
N THR A 79 7.92 -15.02 16.83
CA THR A 79 7.30 -13.95 16.06
C THR A 79 7.38 -12.63 16.81
N GLY A 80 7.94 -11.62 16.16
CA GLY A 80 7.93 -10.22 16.63
C GLY A 80 6.72 -9.49 16.07
N HIS A 81 6.04 -8.71 16.90
CA HIS A 81 4.90 -7.88 16.50
C HIS A 81 5.21 -6.42 16.82
N LEU A 82 5.23 -5.59 15.79
CA LEU A 82 5.37 -4.14 15.90
C LEU A 82 4.05 -3.48 15.52
N LEU A 83 3.49 -2.73 16.45
CA LEU A 83 2.39 -1.80 16.20
C LEU A 83 2.92 -0.38 16.29
N LEU A 84 2.66 0.45 15.30
CA LEU A 84 2.82 1.90 15.33
C LEU A 84 1.55 2.56 14.82
N THR A 85 1.01 3.47 15.60
CA THR A 85 -0.11 4.32 15.19
C THR A 85 0.26 5.78 15.39
N THR A 86 -0.17 6.64 14.46
CA THR A 86 -0.16 8.09 14.65
C THR A 86 -1.61 8.56 14.69
N SER A 87 -2.11 8.90 15.85
CA SER A 87 -3.44 9.50 16.01
C SER A 87 -3.35 11.01 16.07
N SER A 88 -4.41 11.71 15.69
CA SER A 88 -4.47 13.13 15.94
C SER A 88 -4.57 13.42 17.44
N SER A 89 -4.01 14.52 17.90
CA SER A 89 -4.10 14.95 19.29
C SER A 89 -5.54 15.18 19.75
N SER A 90 -6.48 15.37 18.81
CA SER A 90 -7.91 15.50 19.06
C SER A 90 -8.62 14.13 19.23
N GLU A 91 -8.15 13.10 18.53
CA GLU A 91 -8.68 11.74 18.63
C GLU A 91 -8.22 11.03 19.91
N GLU A 92 -7.00 11.31 20.38
CA GLU A 92 -6.47 10.71 21.62
C GLU A 92 -7.37 10.93 22.84
N ARG A 93 -8.18 11.98 22.81
CA ARG A 93 -9.14 12.30 23.87
C ARG A 93 -10.43 11.47 23.82
N ARG A 94 -10.68 10.74 22.72
CA ARG A 94 -11.94 10.01 22.52
C ARG A 94 -11.85 8.50 22.67
N ASP A 95 -10.76 7.87 22.20
CA ASP A 95 -10.74 6.40 22.06
C ASP A 95 -9.38 5.77 22.42
N ALA A 96 -9.04 5.77 23.72
CA ALA A 96 -7.80 5.12 24.18
C ALA A 96 -7.81 3.57 24.10
N ASP A 97 -8.97 2.95 23.92
CA ASP A 97 -9.15 1.50 24.12
C ASP A 97 -9.44 0.67 22.84
N GLU A 98 -9.76 1.26 21.70
CA GLU A 98 -10.23 0.51 20.53
C GLU A 98 -9.20 0.28 19.41
N ALA A 99 -8.19 1.12 19.27
CA ALA A 99 -7.22 1.09 18.15
C ALA A 99 -6.15 -0.02 18.25
N THR A 100 -6.22 -0.93 19.21
CA THR A 100 -5.14 -1.87 19.53
C THR A 100 -5.42 -3.32 19.07
N ARG A 101 -6.24 -3.54 18.06
CA ARG A 101 -6.53 -4.89 17.59
C ARG A 101 -5.74 -5.20 16.31
N PHE A 102 -4.91 -6.24 16.36
CA PHE A 102 -4.35 -6.91 15.17
C PHE A 102 -5.49 -7.63 14.43
N GLY A 103 -6.35 -6.87 13.75
CA GLY A 103 -7.48 -7.33 12.96
C GLY A 103 -7.28 -7.04 11.47
N GLU A 104 -8.28 -7.38 10.67
CA GLU A 104 -8.36 -6.95 9.29
C GLU A 104 -8.48 -5.42 9.25
N LEU A 105 -7.73 -4.76 8.37
CA LEU A 105 -7.76 -3.31 8.20
C LEU A 105 -8.94 -2.89 7.31
N GLU A 106 -9.68 -1.87 7.73
CA GLU A 106 -10.73 -1.25 6.94
C GLU A 106 -10.46 0.24 6.69
N LEU A 107 -11.07 0.81 5.63
CA LEU A 107 -10.91 2.24 5.32
C LEU A 107 -11.38 3.16 6.45
N GLU A 108 -12.29 2.69 7.27
CA GLU A 108 -12.83 3.43 8.42
C GLU A 108 -11.84 3.51 9.58
N ASP A 109 -10.86 2.59 9.64
CA ASP A 109 -9.81 2.55 10.64
C ASP A 109 -8.67 3.53 10.36
N LEU A 110 -8.65 4.16 9.17
CA LEU A 110 -7.60 5.09 8.80
C LEU A 110 -7.60 6.33 9.69
N PRO A 111 -6.46 6.66 10.31
CA PRO A 111 -6.36 7.90 11.05
C PRO A 111 -6.50 9.09 10.11
N ARG A 112 -7.19 10.13 10.58
CA ARG A 112 -7.38 11.34 9.78
C ARG A 112 -6.09 12.14 9.68
N ALA A 113 -5.78 12.58 8.47
CA ALA A 113 -4.68 13.51 8.25
C ALA A 113 -5.16 14.93 8.62
N GLU A 114 -4.63 15.45 9.72
CA GLU A 114 -4.82 16.83 10.17
C GLU A 114 -3.45 17.51 10.20
N GLY A 115 -3.35 18.76 9.76
CA GLY A 115 -2.13 19.55 9.85
C GLY A 115 -1.00 19.16 8.89
N ALA A 116 0.25 19.32 9.34
CA ALA A 116 1.43 19.20 8.51
C ALA A 116 1.82 17.75 8.23
N ALA A 117 2.21 17.51 6.98
CA ALA A 117 2.64 16.19 6.51
C ALA A 117 3.95 15.74 7.17
N GLY A 118 3.93 14.61 7.88
CA GLY A 118 5.13 13.99 8.46
C GLY A 118 5.95 13.19 7.45
N VAL A 119 7.04 12.60 7.94
CA VAL A 119 7.91 11.69 7.19
C VAL A 119 8.16 10.45 8.01
N LEU A 120 7.82 9.28 7.48
CA LEU A 120 8.05 8.00 8.09
C LEU A 120 8.89 7.11 7.18
N ASP A 121 10.05 6.71 7.65
CA ASP A 121 10.96 5.79 6.98
C ASP A 121 11.04 4.49 7.80
N LEU A 122 10.73 3.35 7.16
CA LEU A 122 10.82 2.02 7.76
C LEU A 122 11.78 1.17 6.94
N THR A 123 12.82 0.66 7.58
CA THR A 123 13.69 -0.34 6.97
C THR A 123 13.51 -1.70 7.62
N LEU A 124 13.58 -2.76 6.81
CA LEU A 124 13.31 -4.15 7.18
C LEU A 124 14.54 -5.01 6.96
N ASN A 125 14.75 -5.98 7.83
CA ASN A 125 15.76 -7.00 7.59
C ASN A 125 15.34 -7.91 6.43
N PRO A 126 16.12 -8.01 5.34
CA PRO A 126 15.75 -8.81 4.18
C PRO A 126 15.84 -10.33 4.40
N SER A 127 16.36 -10.77 5.55
CA SER A 127 16.48 -12.19 5.89
C SER A 127 15.34 -12.71 6.78
N VAL A 128 14.39 -11.84 7.17
CA VAL A 128 13.28 -12.19 8.05
C VAL A 128 11.96 -12.13 7.29
N PRO A 129 11.22 -13.24 7.20
CA PRO A 129 9.87 -13.24 6.67
C PRO A 129 8.98 -12.22 7.40
N THR A 130 8.38 -11.32 6.63
CA THR A 130 7.65 -10.18 7.18
C THR A 130 6.24 -10.08 6.57
N ASP A 131 5.24 -9.98 7.43
CA ASP A 131 3.87 -9.61 7.10
C ASP A 131 3.70 -8.10 7.37
N LEU A 132 3.25 -7.36 6.37
CA LEU A 132 3.09 -5.91 6.42
C LEU A 132 1.62 -5.53 6.32
N ARG A 133 1.10 -4.83 7.33
CA ARG A 133 -0.22 -4.20 7.32
C ARG A 133 -0.06 -2.70 7.51
N LEU A 134 -0.34 -1.96 6.45
CA LEU A 134 -0.04 -0.54 6.37
C LEU A 134 -1.33 0.25 6.07
N GLY A 135 -1.67 1.19 6.94
CA GLY A 135 -2.74 2.15 6.73
C GLY A 135 -2.19 3.56 6.57
N ILE A 136 -2.65 4.29 5.55
CA ILE A 136 -2.24 5.68 5.28
C ILE A 136 -3.47 6.53 5.01
N GLY A 137 -3.73 7.50 5.89
CA GLY A 137 -4.88 8.40 5.73
C GLY A 137 -4.77 9.25 4.47
N ALA A 138 -3.67 10.00 4.31
CA ALA A 138 -3.41 10.80 3.11
C ALA A 138 -1.92 11.00 2.86
N GLY A 139 -1.51 11.24 1.61
CA GLY A 139 -0.15 11.61 1.27
C GLY A 139 0.50 10.77 0.19
N ARG A 140 1.74 10.34 0.42
CA ARG A 140 2.50 9.54 -0.54
C ARG A 140 3.15 8.34 0.13
N ALA A 141 2.98 7.15 -0.44
CA ALA A 141 3.66 5.93 -0.01
C ALA A 141 4.57 5.39 -1.11
N ARG A 142 5.80 5.05 -0.74
CA ARG A 142 6.74 4.35 -1.62
C ARG A 142 7.26 3.10 -0.92
N LEU A 143 6.86 1.94 -1.41
CA LEU A 143 7.23 0.64 -0.87
C LEU A 143 8.14 -0.07 -1.87
N GLN A 144 9.46 -0.08 -1.62
CA GLN A 144 10.44 -0.79 -2.45
C GLN A 144 10.83 -2.08 -1.74
N LEU A 145 10.17 -3.19 -2.11
CA LEU A 145 10.21 -4.44 -1.37
C LEU A 145 11.07 -5.54 -2.03
N GLY A 146 11.68 -5.23 -3.17
CA GLY A 146 12.57 -6.17 -3.87
C GLY A 146 13.72 -6.63 -2.99
N GLY A 147 14.03 -7.95 -3.00
CA GLY A 147 15.09 -8.54 -2.19
C GLY A 147 14.74 -8.82 -0.73
N ALA A 148 13.58 -8.37 -0.24
CA ALA A 148 13.05 -8.71 1.07
C ALA A 148 12.44 -10.13 1.11
N GLN A 149 11.90 -10.52 2.25
CA GLN A 149 11.05 -11.71 2.43
C GLN A 149 9.65 -11.26 2.87
N VAL A 150 8.90 -10.62 1.98
CA VAL A 150 7.53 -10.22 2.28
C VAL A 150 6.59 -11.39 2.02
N THR A 151 5.92 -11.87 3.05
CA THR A 151 4.98 -13.00 2.99
C THR A 151 3.57 -12.55 2.63
N ALA A 152 3.17 -11.37 3.13
CA ALA A 152 1.93 -10.70 2.80
C ALA A 152 2.09 -9.18 2.88
N LEU A 153 1.35 -8.45 2.06
CA LEU A 153 1.20 -7.01 2.14
C LEU A 153 -0.28 -6.65 2.07
N GLU A 154 -0.79 -6.07 3.13
CA GLU A 154 -2.10 -5.42 3.17
C GLU A 154 -1.88 -3.90 3.27
N LEU A 155 -2.42 -3.15 2.31
CA LEU A 155 -2.27 -1.71 2.23
C LEU A 155 -3.64 -1.06 2.09
N ILE A 156 -3.96 -0.17 3.03
CA ILE A 156 -5.18 0.63 2.99
C ILE A 156 -4.81 2.09 2.89
N THR A 157 -5.41 2.79 1.92
CA THR A 157 -5.13 4.21 1.72
C THR A 157 -6.40 5.02 1.56
N GLY A 158 -6.44 6.20 2.16
CA GLY A 158 -7.53 7.18 1.95
C GLY A 158 -7.33 7.96 0.64
N ALA A 159 -6.65 9.11 0.71
CA ALA A 159 -6.31 9.97 -0.44
C ALA A 159 -4.78 10.02 -0.61
N SER A 160 -4.21 9.21 -1.50
CA SER A 160 -2.76 9.01 -1.54
C SER A 160 -2.24 8.71 -2.94
N ASP A 161 -0.98 9.10 -3.18
CA ASP A 161 -0.18 8.57 -4.29
C ASP A 161 0.64 7.38 -3.77
N VAL A 162 0.49 6.21 -4.38
CA VAL A 162 1.11 4.97 -3.90
C VAL A 162 1.95 4.31 -4.98
N GLU A 163 3.19 4.01 -4.65
CA GLU A 163 4.10 3.20 -5.47
C GLU A 163 4.54 1.95 -4.70
N VAL A 164 4.31 0.77 -5.26
CA VAL A 164 4.80 -0.51 -4.72
C VAL A 164 5.71 -1.15 -5.75
N GLY A 165 6.97 -1.42 -5.42
CA GLY A 165 7.94 -1.93 -6.38
C GLY A 165 8.73 -3.14 -5.90
N PHE A 166 9.04 -4.04 -6.84
CA PHE A 166 9.90 -5.20 -6.62
C PHE A 166 11.04 -5.18 -7.64
N ALA A 167 12.02 -4.27 -7.45
CA ALA A 167 13.17 -4.13 -8.35
C ALA A 167 14.02 -5.41 -8.47
N SER A 168 13.96 -6.29 -7.46
CA SER A 168 14.52 -7.65 -7.48
C SER A 168 13.52 -8.63 -6.90
N GLU A 169 13.75 -9.94 -7.10
CA GLU A 169 12.82 -10.96 -6.63
C GLU A 169 12.64 -10.93 -5.10
N ASN A 170 11.40 -11.01 -4.65
CA ASN A 170 11.06 -11.37 -3.29
C ASN A 170 11.62 -12.76 -2.97
N ARG A 171 12.28 -12.92 -1.84
CA ARG A 171 12.99 -14.17 -1.52
C ARG A 171 12.06 -15.33 -1.12
N VAL A 172 10.79 -15.03 -0.81
CA VAL A 172 9.73 -15.99 -0.47
C VAL A 172 8.52 -15.83 -1.38
N ALA A 173 7.62 -16.79 -1.42
CA ALA A 173 6.33 -16.57 -2.05
C ALA A 173 5.53 -15.54 -1.25
N MET A 174 4.90 -14.60 -1.94
CA MET A 174 3.94 -13.68 -1.35
C MET A 174 2.55 -14.28 -1.50
N GLU A 175 1.93 -14.65 -0.40
CA GLU A 175 0.62 -15.30 -0.42
C GLU A 175 -0.49 -14.32 -0.79
N LEU A 176 -0.39 -13.08 -0.32
CA LEU A 176 -1.40 -12.04 -0.54
C LEU A 176 -0.76 -10.66 -0.73
N LEU A 177 -1.23 -9.97 -1.77
CA LEU A 177 -1.10 -8.52 -1.93
C LEU A 177 -2.52 -7.95 -1.96
N SER A 178 -2.94 -7.34 -0.87
CA SER A 178 -4.27 -6.71 -0.74
C SER A 178 -4.14 -5.20 -0.68
N ILE A 179 -4.87 -4.51 -1.55
CA ILE A 179 -4.90 -3.05 -1.65
C ILE A 179 -6.35 -2.60 -1.54
N LYS A 180 -6.65 -1.78 -0.53
CA LYS A 180 -7.94 -1.08 -0.42
C LYS A 180 -7.67 0.42 -0.53
N SER A 181 -8.26 1.12 -1.50
CA SER A 181 -7.99 2.54 -1.71
C SER A 181 -9.25 3.37 -1.91
N GLY A 182 -9.28 4.56 -1.31
CA GLY A 182 -10.33 5.56 -1.52
C GLY A 182 -10.13 6.30 -2.85
N ALA A 183 -9.41 7.43 -2.82
CA ALA A 183 -9.04 8.21 -4.00
C ALA A 183 -7.53 8.16 -4.18
N THR A 184 -7.03 7.53 -5.26
CA THR A 184 -5.60 7.28 -5.37
C THR A 184 -5.09 7.29 -6.81
N SER A 185 -3.81 7.69 -6.96
CA SER A 185 -2.96 7.23 -8.03
C SER A 185 -2.13 6.05 -7.50
N PHE A 186 -2.31 4.87 -8.08
CA PHE A 186 -1.66 3.65 -7.62
C PHE A 186 -0.82 3.03 -8.72
N MET A 187 0.44 2.76 -8.43
CA MET A 187 1.36 2.06 -9.31
C MET A 187 2.01 0.89 -8.59
N ALA A 188 1.88 -0.31 -9.15
CA ALA A 188 2.65 -1.47 -8.73
C ALA A 188 3.57 -1.91 -9.86
N GLU A 189 4.88 -2.04 -9.57
CA GLU A 189 5.90 -2.35 -10.56
C GLU A 189 6.58 -3.69 -10.29
N ASN A 190 6.84 -4.43 -11.37
CA ASN A 190 7.54 -5.72 -11.33
C ASN A 190 6.86 -6.76 -10.44
N LEU A 191 5.54 -6.88 -10.49
CA LEU A 191 4.75 -7.81 -9.69
C LEU A 191 5.14 -9.28 -9.94
N GLY A 192 5.71 -9.63 -11.10
CA GLY A 192 6.30 -10.95 -11.34
C GLY A 192 7.43 -11.28 -10.35
N ASN A 193 8.22 -10.29 -9.94
CA ASN A 193 9.28 -10.44 -8.93
C ASN A 193 8.73 -10.60 -7.51
N ALA A 194 7.49 -10.22 -7.24
CA ALA A 194 6.86 -10.40 -5.93
C ALA A 194 6.65 -11.88 -5.58
N ARG A 195 6.71 -12.80 -6.56
CA ARG A 195 6.35 -14.22 -6.42
C ARG A 195 4.94 -14.40 -5.85
N LEU A 196 4.05 -13.56 -6.37
CA LEU A 196 2.68 -13.38 -5.89
C LEU A 196 1.82 -14.61 -6.19
N ARG A 197 0.98 -15.03 -5.24
CA ARG A 197 -0.07 -16.03 -5.42
C ARG A 197 -1.42 -15.38 -5.66
N ARG A 198 -1.75 -14.36 -4.87
CA ARG A 198 -3.03 -13.67 -4.95
C ARG A 198 -2.86 -12.17 -4.83
N LEU A 199 -3.52 -11.43 -5.72
CA LEU A 199 -3.69 -9.98 -5.68
C LEU A 199 -5.16 -9.65 -5.49
N GLU A 200 -5.45 -8.78 -4.55
CA GLU A 200 -6.76 -8.19 -4.33
C GLU A 200 -6.65 -6.67 -4.40
N PHE A 201 -7.36 -6.05 -5.32
CA PHE A 201 -7.37 -4.60 -5.47
C PHE A 201 -8.81 -4.08 -5.43
N TYR A 202 -9.08 -3.20 -4.47
CA TYR A 202 -10.37 -2.54 -4.27
C TYR A 202 -10.17 -1.02 -4.28
N GLY A 203 -10.48 -0.36 -5.41
CA GLY A 203 -10.33 1.09 -5.59
C GLY A 203 -11.67 1.77 -5.87
N PHE A 204 -11.95 2.88 -5.20
CA PHE A 204 -13.17 3.63 -5.46
C PHE A 204 -13.00 4.58 -6.64
N VAL A 205 -11.98 5.44 -6.63
CA VAL A 205 -11.70 6.43 -7.69
C VAL A 205 -10.20 6.55 -7.90
N GLY A 206 -9.74 6.56 -9.16
CA GLY A 206 -8.34 6.84 -9.47
C GLY A 206 -7.79 6.12 -10.69
N ASP A 207 -6.50 6.38 -10.93
CA ASP A 207 -5.75 5.76 -12.00
C ASP A 207 -4.82 4.68 -11.40
N VAL A 208 -4.89 3.49 -11.97
CA VAL A 208 -4.22 2.30 -11.44
C VAL A 208 -3.35 1.68 -12.54
N VAL A 209 -2.08 1.48 -12.23
CA VAL A 209 -1.15 0.74 -13.09
C VAL A 209 -0.66 -0.50 -12.34
N LEU A 210 -0.90 -1.67 -12.90
CA LEU A 210 -0.41 -2.95 -12.41
C LEU A 210 0.56 -3.54 -13.44
N ASP A 211 1.85 -3.37 -13.20
CA ASP A 211 2.90 -3.93 -14.04
C ASP A 211 3.36 -5.29 -13.50
N PHE A 212 2.98 -6.34 -14.22
CA PHE A 212 3.32 -7.73 -13.92
C PHE A 212 4.67 -8.17 -14.52
N SER A 213 5.53 -7.25 -14.93
CA SER A 213 6.89 -7.55 -15.36
C SER A 213 7.70 -8.25 -14.27
N GLY A 214 8.80 -8.91 -14.66
CA GLY A 214 9.72 -9.59 -13.76
C GLY A 214 9.71 -11.11 -13.90
N ALA A 215 10.30 -11.80 -12.93
CA ALA A 215 10.54 -13.24 -12.95
C ALA A 215 9.33 -14.02 -12.38
N TRP A 216 8.50 -14.55 -13.26
CA TRP A 216 7.39 -15.39 -12.88
C TRP A 216 7.84 -16.79 -12.47
N ARG A 217 7.54 -17.21 -11.22
CA ARG A 217 7.87 -18.53 -10.67
C ARG A 217 6.66 -19.46 -10.56
N SER A 218 5.46 -18.91 -10.47
CA SER A 218 4.19 -19.61 -10.32
C SER A 218 3.07 -18.82 -10.95
N SER A 219 1.96 -19.48 -11.24
CA SER A 219 0.72 -18.80 -11.62
C SER A 219 0.15 -18.02 -10.45
N ALA A 220 -0.65 -16.98 -10.76
CA ALA A 220 -1.28 -16.11 -9.79
C ALA A 220 -2.73 -15.81 -10.16
N GLU A 221 -3.50 -15.42 -9.15
CA GLU A 221 -4.87 -14.93 -9.28
C GLU A 221 -4.92 -13.44 -8.93
N ALA A 222 -5.72 -12.68 -9.65
CA ALA A 222 -5.98 -11.27 -9.36
C ALA A 222 -7.49 -11.01 -9.32
N GLU A 223 -7.96 -10.50 -8.20
CA GLU A 223 -9.31 -9.95 -8.07
C GLU A 223 -9.21 -8.44 -8.02
N ILE A 224 -9.83 -7.76 -8.99
CA ILE A 224 -9.76 -6.31 -9.14
C ILE A 224 -11.17 -5.73 -9.18
N ARG A 225 -11.45 -4.80 -8.28
CA ARG A 225 -12.70 -4.06 -8.23
C ARG A 225 -12.41 -2.56 -8.26
N MET A 226 -12.93 -1.88 -9.27
CA MET A 226 -12.78 -0.44 -9.42
C MET A 226 -14.16 0.25 -9.60
N GLY A 227 -14.33 1.37 -8.93
CA GLY A 227 -15.52 2.21 -9.09
C GLY A 227 -15.44 3.07 -10.35
N LEU A 228 -14.51 4.03 -10.37
CA LEU A 228 -14.32 5.01 -11.46
C LEU A 228 -12.83 5.26 -11.72
N GLY A 229 -12.41 5.24 -12.98
CA GLY A 229 -11.04 5.60 -13.36
C GLY A 229 -10.48 4.74 -14.50
N GLU A 230 -9.14 4.72 -14.57
CA GLU A 230 -8.41 3.92 -15.55
C GLU A 230 -7.60 2.82 -14.87
N LEU A 231 -7.67 1.61 -15.43
CA LEU A 231 -6.80 0.49 -15.05
C LEU A 231 -5.93 0.12 -16.24
N VAL A 232 -4.62 0.17 -16.07
CA VAL A 232 -3.65 -0.36 -17.03
C VAL A 232 -2.97 -1.58 -16.42
N MET A 233 -3.09 -2.73 -17.09
CA MET A 233 -2.40 -3.97 -16.73
C MET A 233 -1.34 -4.27 -17.79
N ARG A 234 -0.06 -4.33 -17.39
CA ARG A 234 1.05 -4.71 -18.26
C ARG A 234 1.50 -6.11 -17.92
N VAL A 235 1.37 -7.06 -18.86
CA VAL A 235 1.70 -8.45 -18.62
C VAL A 235 2.70 -8.93 -19.66
N PRO A 236 3.83 -9.55 -19.25
CA PRO A 236 4.83 -10.07 -20.20
C PRO A 236 4.24 -11.15 -21.11
N GLY A 237 4.66 -11.16 -22.39
CA GLY A 237 4.14 -12.05 -23.41
C GLY A 237 4.36 -13.56 -23.17
N HIS A 238 5.20 -13.95 -22.20
CA HIS A 238 5.38 -15.36 -21.82
C HIS A 238 4.37 -15.84 -20.76
N VAL A 239 3.61 -14.93 -20.14
CA VAL A 239 2.56 -15.24 -19.14
C VAL A 239 1.23 -15.39 -19.87
N GLY A 240 0.53 -16.52 -19.67
CA GLY A 240 -0.84 -16.68 -20.17
C GLY A 240 -1.81 -15.85 -19.35
N VAL A 241 -2.71 -15.13 -20.00
CA VAL A 241 -3.68 -14.25 -19.30
C VAL A 241 -5.10 -14.67 -19.63
N ARG A 242 -5.92 -14.83 -18.60
CA ARG A 242 -7.37 -14.98 -18.72
C ARG A 242 -8.06 -13.89 -17.91
N VAL A 243 -8.91 -13.09 -18.57
CA VAL A 243 -9.66 -12.03 -17.93
C VAL A 243 -11.14 -12.32 -17.99
N ARG A 244 -11.79 -12.42 -16.86
CA ARG A 244 -13.26 -12.39 -16.73
C ARG A 244 -13.67 -11.00 -16.26
N ARG A 245 -14.46 -10.32 -17.06
CA ARG A 245 -14.85 -8.93 -16.78
C ARG A 245 -16.36 -8.79 -16.59
N SER A 246 -16.73 -7.96 -15.60
CA SER A 246 -18.09 -7.44 -15.42
C SER A 246 -18.05 -5.94 -15.15
N GLY A 247 -19.21 -5.26 -15.24
CA GLY A 247 -19.34 -3.81 -15.08
C GLY A 247 -19.44 -3.07 -16.41
N LEU A 248 -19.43 -1.73 -16.34
CA LEU A 248 -19.72 -0.83 -17.48
C LEU A 248 -18.45 -0.25 -18.13
N ALA A 249 -17.29 -0.30 -17.48
CA ALA A 249 -16.04 0.20 -18.02
C ALA A 249 -15.69 -0.48 -19.36
N SER A 250 -15.07 0.25 -20.29
CA SER A 250 -14.55 -0.33 -21.53
C SER A 250 -13.39 -1.28 -21.25
N LEU A 251 -13.20 -2.32 -22.08
CA LEU A 251 -12.02 -3.17 -22.04
C LEU A 251 -11.32 -3.13 -23.39
N SER A 252 -10.04 -2.77 -23.39
CA SER A 252 -9.11 -2.88 -24.50
C SER A 252 -8.06 -3.95 -24.18
N ALA A 253 -8.07 -5.04 -24.92
CA ALA A 253 -7.12 -6.16 -24.79
C ALA A 253 -6.71 -6.58 -26.20
N ALA A 254 -5.68 -5.97 -26.75
CA ALA A 254 -5.23 -6.26 -28.11
C ALA A 254 -4.78 -7.72 -28.24
N ASN A 255 -5.17 -8.39 -29.33
CA ASN A 255 -4.86 -9.78 -29.64
C ASN A 255 -5.47 -10.83 -28.68
N PHE A 256 -6.34 -10.45 -27.76
CA PHE A 256 -7.08 -11.41 -26.95
C PHE A 256 -8.30 -11.95 -27.70
N GLU A 257 -8.53 -13.23 -27.57
CA GLU A 257 -9.73 -13.88 -28.09
C GLU A 257 -10.82 -13.94 -27.03
N LYS A 258 -12.04 -13.60 -27.41
CA LYS A 258 -13.19 -13.71 -26.52
C LYS A 258 -13.83 -15.09 -26.64
N VAL A 259 -13.75 -15.86 -25.55
CA VAL A 259 -14.35 -17.20 -25.44
C VAL A 259 -15.36 -17.19 -24.28
N GLY A 260 -16.63 -17.19 -24.61
CA GLY A 260 -17.70 -17.07 -23.61
C GLY A 260 -17.65 -15.72 -22.88
N ASP A 261 -17.49 -15.74 -21.57
CA ASP A 261 -17.34 -14.57 -20.70
C ASP A 261 -15.89 -14.18 -20.39
N HIS A 262 -14.93 -14.90 -20.99
CA HIS A 262 -13.49 -14.69 -20.80
C HIS A 262 -12.81 -14.06 -22.02
N TRP A 263 -11.75 -13.35 -21.76
CA TRP A 263 -10.77 -12.88 -22.74
C TRP A 263 -9.45 -13.60 -22.49
N LEU A 264 -8.96 -14.33 -23.51
CA LEU A 264 -7.79 -15.19 -23.43
C LEU A 264 -6.64 -14.60 -24.25
N SER A 265 -5.44 -14.52 -23.66
CA SER A 265 -4.24 -14.19 -24.42
C SER A 265 -3.90 -15.30 -25.44
N PRO A 266 -3.18 -14.99 -26.54
CA PRO A 266 -2.85 -15.99 -27.58
C PRO A 266 -2.13 -17.23 -27.06
N ASN A 267 -1.36 -17.09 -25.99
CA ASN A 267 -0.58 -18.17 -25.39
C ASN A 267 -1.25 -18.83 -24.18
N TRP A 268 -2.52 -18.56 -23.89
CA TRP A 268 -3.19 -19.07 -22.68
C TRP A 268 -3.03 -20.59 -22.50
N GLU A 269 -3.23 -21.38 -23.57
CA GLU A 269 -3.19 -22.84 -23.50
C GLU A 269 -1.76 -23.39 -23.34
N THR A 270 -0.74 -22.67 -23.82
CA THR A 270 0.65 -23.13 -23.87
C THR A 270 1.57 -22.52 -22.82
N ALA A 271 1.14 -21.46 -22.17
CA ALA A 271 1.92 -20.78 -21.15
C ALA A 271 2.16 -21.67 -19.92
N ARG A 272 3.40 -21.67 -19.43
CA ARG A 272 3.78 -22.40 -18.21
C ARG A 272 3.26 -21.73 -16.94
N VAL A 273 3.19 -20.43 -16.94
CA VAL A 273 2.68 -19.59 -15.85
C VAL A 273 1.52 -18.77 -16.36
N ARG A 274 0.53 -18.58 -15.53
CA ARG A 274 -0.74 -17.96 -15.91
C ARG A 274 -1.18 -16.94 -14.89
N LEU A 275 -1.82 -15.87 -15.37
CA LEU A 275 -2.50 -14.87 -14.57
C LEU A 275 -4.01 -14.96 -14.85
N GLU A 276 -4.77 -15.30 -13.81
CA GLU A 276 -6.23 -15.32 -13.87
C GLU A 276 -6.77 -14.05 -13.24
N VAL A 277 -7.52 -13.27 -14.00
CA VAL A 277 -8.04 -11.98 -13.56
C VAL A 277 -9.56 -12.02 -13.50
N THR A 278 -10.12 -11.75 -12.33
CA THR A 278 -11.53 -11.42 -12.15
C THR A 278 -11.62 -9.91 -11.93
N LEU A 279 -12.30 -9.24 -12.88
CA LEU A 279 -12.38 -7.78 -12.93
C LEU A 279 -13.82 -7.31 -12.83
N VAL A 280 -14.09 -6.44 -11.88
CA VAL A 280 -15.33 -5.66 -11.77
C VAL A 280 -14.95 -4.19 -11.90
N ALA A 281 -15.35 -3.55 -13.01
CA ALA A 281 -15.04 -2.14 -13.24
C ALA A 281 -16.34 -1.35 -13.52
N GLY A 282 -16.60 -0.33 -12.68
CA GLY A 282 -17.79 0.50 -12.77
C GLY A 282 -17.79 1.36 -14.02
N LEU A 283 -17.16 2.52 -13.98
CA LEU A 283 -17.04 3.46 -15.10
C LEU A 283 -15.57 3.77 -15.40
N GLY A 284 -15.24 3.96 -16.67
CA GLY A 284 -13.88 4.29 -17.11
C GLY A 284 -13.33 3.33 -18.15
N SER A 285 -12.02 3.08 -18.10
CA SER A 285 -11.32 2.23 -19.06
C SER A 285 -10.43 1.20 -18.39
N VAL A 286 -10.36 0.03 -19.01
CA VAL A 286 -9.41 -1.03 -18.67
C VAL A 286 -8.58 -1.36 -19.90
N ILE A 287 -7.27 -1.30 -19.77
CA ILE A 287 -6.32 -1.58 -20.83
C ILE A 287 -5.45 -2.76 -20.38
N VAL A 288 -5.38 -3.82 -21.20
CA VAL A 288 -4.48 -4.95 -20.97
C VAL A 288 -3.44 -4.95 -22.09
N GLU A 289 -2.22 -4.60 -21.73
CA GLU A 289 -1.04 -4.66 -22.57
C GLU A 289 -0.35 -6.01 -22.38
N HIS A 290 -0.20 -6.81 -23.44
CA HIS A 290 0.41 -8.14 -23.39
C HIS A 290 1.48 -8.27 -24.47
N GLY A 291 2.76 -8.31 -24.07
CA GLY A 291 3.86 -8.30 -25.03
C GLY A 291 5.24 -8.57 -24.44
#